data_cfcf74b7be6f6d08c8743dd6a8cb1cd9
#
_entry.id   cfcf74b7be6f6d08c8743dd6a8cb1cd9
#
_cell.length_a   1.000
_cell.length_b   1.000
_cell.length_c   1.000
_cell.angle_alpha   90.00
_cell.angle_beta   90.00
_cell.angle_gamma   90.00
#
_symmetry.space_group_name_H-M   'P 1'
#
loop_
_entity.id
_entity.type
_entity.pdbx_description
1 polymer ?
#
loop_
_entity_poly.entity_id
_entity_poly.type
_entity_poly.pdbx_seq_one_letter_code
_entity_poly.pdbx_strand_id
1 'polypeptide(L)'
;MANFFKYALRWHRDGRPSSEEVPWYKTAAFYRGMLAATFVVVSYLLFPKAESYKFADLREGSISSREIIAPFTFFVEKSPEELAREQEEARRNVPPVFVREDSVARAAEKNLQHIEKAILAILESDVPDSVVLARIREELTAFRIVLGEDHLGFFLNFRQEKGRVDRKSFASFFALLRKELSLVYRSGVLNVNKRSVSHAQNRITVRKGGGEQERTLTELFEVSEARTYLLNRLRTLFRDDAERVRVGYALIDAQLQPNLFFDEAETQRRVEAAIARIPTVKGRILSGERIIDSHERVTREHVDILRSLAKALQERRAETGLFHRIGIEASKVLIIILTQVPFLLFLYFHRRRIWEDRRMLFIIFSSMLFIVVFSAGIKHYGLSKFFIPVALVPLVV
;
A
#
# COMPACT_ATOMS: atom_id res chain seq x y z
N MET A 1 36.82 -46.42 25.51
CA MET A 1 35.76 -46.50 24.48
C MET A 1 35.63 -47.85 23.77
N ALA A 2 36.61 -48.71 23.79
CA ALA A 2 36.58 -50.01 23.08
C ALA A 2 35.69 -51.10 23.74
N ASN A 3 35.38 -50.98 25.03
CA ASN A 3 34.57 -51.98 25.74
C ASN A 3 33.05 -51.76 25.61
N PHE A 4 32.61 -50.61 25.22
CA PHE A 4 31.18 -50.29 25.04
C PHE A 4 30.60 -51.00 23.81
N PHE A 5 31.38 -51.10 22.74
CA PHE A 5 30.99 -51.80 21.50
C PHE A 5 30.93 -53.32 21.65
N LYS A 6 31.77 -53.91 22.52
CA LYS A 6 31.76 -55.37 22.77
C LYS A 6 30.49 -55.82 23.52
N TYR A 7 29.92 -55.02 24.36
CA TYR A 7 28.65 -55.36 25.08
C TYR A 7 27.44 -55.25 24.16
N ALA A 8 27.43 -54.33 23.20
CA ALA A 8 26.32 -54.20 22.24
C ALA A 8 26.23 -55.37 21.25
N LEU A 9 27.39 -55.97 20.90
CA LEU A 9 27.47 -57.10 19.94
C LEU A 9 27.21 -58.48 20.60
N ARG A 10 27.26 -58.60 21.95
CA ARG A 10 27.03 -59.88 22.63
C ARG A 10 25.56 -60.22 22.83
N TRP A 11 24.66 -59.28 22.59
CA TRP A 11 23.20 -59.47 22.71
C TRP A 11 22.57 -60.15 21.51
N HIS A 12 23.33 -60.49 20.48
CA HIS A 12 22.78 -61.04 19.23
C HIS A 12 23.11 -62.53 19.03
N ARG A 13 23.67 -63.23 20.05
CA ARG A 13 24.25 -64.57 19.81
C ARG A 13 23.66 -65.71 20.68
N ASP A 14 22.73 -65.45 21.59
CA ASP A 14 22.08 -66.49 22.32
C ASP A 14 20.68 -66.73 21.78
N GLY A 15 20.60 -67.72 20.85
CA GLY A 15 19.37 -68.24 20.30
C GLY A 15 18.50 -68.90 21.38
N ARG A 16 17.33 -68.34 21.65
CA ARG A 16 16.17 -69.03 22.22
C ARG A 16 14.96 -68.80 21.32
N PRO A 17 14.06 -69.80 21.21
CA PRO A 17 13.03 -69.81 20.22
C PRO A 17 11.88 -68.89 20.55
N SER A 18 11.35 -68.25 19.54
CA SER A 18 10.00 -67.68 19.37
C SER A 18 9.19 -67.29 20.62
N SER A 19 9.36 -66.07 21.07
CA SER A 19 8.29 -65.29 21.64
C SER A 19 8.13 -64.08 20.71
N GLU A 20 6.91 -63.74 20.35
CA GLU A 20 6.43 -62.65 19.49
C GLU A 20 7.44 -61.48 19.40
N GLU A 21 8.00 -61.21 18.24
CA GLU A 21 8.91 -60.09 18.02
C GLU A 21 8.14 -58.83 18.39
N VAL A 22 8.34 -58.36 19.62
CA VAL A 22 7.77 -57.07 20.07
C VAL A 22 8.36 -56.01 19.15
N PRO A 23 7.56 -55.36 18.32
CA PRO A 23 8.08 -54.38 17.36
C PRO A 23 8.91 -53.36 18.10
N TRP A 24 10.06 -52.93 17.51
CA TRP A 24 11.09 -52.07 18.11
C TRP A 24 10.51 -50.79 18.74
N TYR A 25 9.39 -50.26 18.19
CA TYR A 25 8.72 -49.08 18.70
C TYR A 25 7.92 -49.31 20.01
N LYS A 26 7.69 -50.57 20.42
CA LYS A 26 7.05 -50.95 21.70
C LYS A 26 8.09 -51.15 22.82
N THR A 27 9.38 -51.09 22.51
CA THR A 27 10.44 -51.33 23.51
C THR A 27 10.54 -50.15 24.50
N ALA A 28 10.91 -50.45 25.75
CA ALA A 28 11.16 -49.40 26.76
C ALA A 28 12.26 -48.45 26.36
N ALA A 29 13.26 -48.89 25.59
CA ALA A 29 14.35 -48.06 25.09
C ALA A 29 13.83 -47.01 24.09
N PHE A 30 12.96 -47.40 23.15
CA PHE A 30 12.35 -46.49 22.19
C PHE A 30 11.50 -45.40 22.89
N TYR A 31 10.68 -45.77 23.86
CA TYR A 31 9.86 -44.83 24.63
C TYR A 31 10.71 -43.79 25.38
N ARG A 32 11.82 -44.21 26.02
CA ARG A 32 12.77 -43.33 26.71
C ARG A 32 13.47 -42.38 25.73
N GLY A 33 13.92 -42.92 24.58
CA GLY A 33 14.52 -42.13 23.52
C GLY A 33 13.57 -41.08 22.95
N MET A 34 12.29 -41.46 22.76
CA MET A 34 11.25 -40.56 22.27
C MET A 34 10.98 -39.39 23.26
N LEU A 35 10.89 -39.69 24.56
CA LEU A 35 10.71 -38.63 25.58
C LEU A 35 11.91 -37.67 25.60
N ALA A 36 13.13 -38.20 25.57
CA ALA A 36 14.33 -37.39 25.52
C ALA A 36 14.39 -36.52 24.25
N ALA A 37 14.09 -37.09 23.09
CA ALA A 37 14.05 -36.37 21.83
C ALA A 37 12.98 -35.28 21.81
N THR A 38 11.79 -35.56 22.31
CA THR A 38 10.70 -34.56 22.44
C THR A 38 11.14 -33.40 23.33
N PHE A 39 11.80 -33.67 24.47
CA PHE A 39 12.32 -32.63 25.33
C PHE A 39 13.36 -31.76 24.61
N VAL A 40 14.31 -32.35 23.89
CA VAL A 40 15.34 -31.61 23.12
C VAL A 40 14.67 -30.73 22.07
N VAL A 41 13.72 -31.26 21.30
CA VAL A 41 13.01 -30.51 20.24
C VAL A 41 12.25 -29.33 20.81
N VAL A 42 11.45 -29.56 21.87
CA VAL A 42 10.66 -28.46 22.46
C VAL A 42 11.57 -27.42 23.11
N SER A 43 12.60 -27.83 23.82
CA SER A 43 13.57 -26.91 24.43
C SER A 43 14.32 -26.09 23.37
N TYR A 44 14.64 -26.71 22.22
CA TYR A 44 15.25 -26.00 21.09
C TYR A 44 14.31 -24.97 20.47
N LEU A 45 13.04 -25.32 20.25
CA LEU A 45 12.04 -24.38 19.70
C LEU A 45 11.79 -23.19 20.61
N LEU A 46 11.86 -23.41 21.94
CA LEU A 46 11.68 -22.36 22.95
C LEU A 46 12.98 -21.62 23.28
N PHE A 47 14.11 -22.05 22.70
CA PHE A 47 15.39 -21.40 22.95
C PHE A 47 15.33 -19.93 22.49
N PRO A 48 15.71 -18.97 23.34
CA PRO A 48 15.59 -17.56 23.01
C PRO A 48 16.44 -17.20 21.80
N LYS A 49 15.81 -16.58 20.81
CA LYS A 49 16.54 -15.99 19.69
C LYS A 49 17.36 -14.82 20.20
N ALA A 50 18.67 -14.87 20.00
CA ALA A 50 19.64 -13.90 20.58
C ALA A 50 19.54 -12.47 20.01
N GLU A 51 18.48 -12.14 19.25
CA GLU A 51 18.43 -11.00 18.34
C GLU A 51 18.04 -9.65 18.96
N SER A 52 17.42 -9.62 20.13
CA SER A 52 16.78 -8.37 20.60
C SER A 52 17.46 -7.70 21.81
N TYR A 53 18.58 -8.20 22.33
CA TYR A 53 18.97 -7.84 23.70
C TYR A 53 20.11 -6.84 23.86
N LYS A 54 20.88 -6.51 22.82
CA LYS A 54 22.03 -5.62 23.08
C LYS A 54 21.65 -4.20 23.48
N PHE A 55 20.46 -3.72 23.07
CA PHE A 55 20.01 -2.34 23.31
C PHE A 55 18.56 -2.25 23.81
N ALA A 56 17.95 -3.36 24.24
CA ALA A 56 16.55 -3.42 24.67
C ALA A 56 16.27 -2.60 25.94
N ASP A 57 17.31 -2.33 26.73
CA ASP A 57 17.21 -1.55 27.97
C ASP A 57 17.14 -0.03 27.70
N LEU A 58 17.51 0.40 26.49
CA LEU A 58 17.56 1.81 26.10
C LEU A 58 16.27 2.22 25.41
N ARG A 59 15.38 2.83 26.19
CA ARG A 59 14.12 3.42 25.70
C ARG A 59 14.25 4.93 25.66
N GLU A 60 13.51 5.58 24.78
CA GLU A 60 13.39 7.03 24.78
C GLU A 60 13.07 7.55 26.19
N GLY A 61 13.81 8.55 26.63
CA GLY A 61 13.69 9.15 27.96
C GLY A 61 14.44 8.43 29.08
N SER A 62 15.00 7.21 28.89
CA SER A 62 15.87 6.54 29.84
C SER A 62 17.26 7.19 29.89
N ILE A 63 18.03 6.90 30.96
CA ILE A 63 19.42 7.34 31.07
C ILE A 63 20.31 6.15 30.71
N SER A 64 21.29 6.37 29.82
CA SER A 64 22.25 5.33 29.46
C SER A 64 23.20 5.07 30.62
N SER A 65 23.36 3.81 30.98
CA SER A 65 24.32 3.39 32.03
C SER A 65 25.75 3.22 31.50
N ARG A 66 25.93 3.31 30.17
CA ARG A 66 27.22 3.08 29.50
C ARG A 66 27.35 3.89 28.23
N GLU A 67 28.57 4.22 27.88
CA GLU A 67 28.92 4.77 26.57
C GLU A 67 28.72 3.71 25.47
N ILE A 68 28.17 4.12 24.33
CA ILE A 68 27.99 3.28 23.14
C ILE A 68 28.68 3.92 21.96
N ILE A 69 29.67 3.20 21.43
CA ILE A 69 30.46 3.60 20.28
C ILE A 69 30.14 2.66 19.11
N ALA A 70 30.12 3.21 17.89
CA ALA A 70 29.89 2.45 16.66
C ALA A 70 31.06 1.50 16.40
N PRO A 71 30.87 0.17 16.38
CA PRO A 71 31.94 -0.79 16.17
C PRO A 71 32.41 -0.88 14.72
N PHE A 72 31.63 -0.35 13.80
CA PHE A 72 31.91 -0.22 12.37
C PHE A 72 31.00 0.82 11.75
N THR A 73 31.33 1.26 10.54
CA THR A 73 30.51 2.20 9.78
C THR A 73 29.20 1.54 9.32
N PHE A 74 28.06 2.18 9.58
CA PHE A 74 26.73 1.71 9.17
C PHE A 74 25.82 2.86 8.79
N PHE A 75 24.75 2.56 8.07
CA PHE A 75 23.72 3.52 7.70
C PHE A 75 22.60 3.55 8.73
N VAL A 76 22.11 4.75 9.04
CA VAL A 76 20.97 4.97 9.92
C VAL A 76 19.70 4.97 9.05
N GLU A 77 18.85 4.00 9.23
CA GLU A 77 17.57 3.91 8.53
C GLU A 77 16.57 4.90 9.14
N LYS A 78 15.67 5.44 8.32
CA LYS A 78 14.53 6.22 8.78
C LYS A 78 13.58 5.35 9.56
N SER A 79 12.89 5.93 10.54
CA SER A 79 11.82 5.20 11.21
C SER A 79 10.67 4.91 10.22
N PRO A 80 9.90 3.82 10.41
CA PRO A 80 8.76 3.51 9.54
C PRO A 80 7.74 4.66 9.45
N GLU A 81 7.55 5.39 10.56
CA GLU A 81 6.63 6.53 10.63
C GLU A 81 7.14 7.72 9.82
N GLU A 82 8.43 8.02 9.91
CA GLU A 82 9.08 9.09 9.15
C GLU A 82 9.08 8.78 7.65
N LEU A 83 9.44 7.55 7.29
CA LEU A 83 9.40 7.10 5.90
C LEU A 83 7.97 7.17 5.32
N ALA A 84 6.98 6.70 6.07
CA ALA A 84 5.57 6.76 5.67
C ALA A 84 5.08 8.21 5.50
N ARG A 85 5.49 9.12 6.39
CA ARG A 85 5.16 10.55 6.26
C ARG A 85 5.76 11.15 5.00
N GLU A 86 7.06 10.93 4.74
CA GLU A 86 7.71 11.44 3.54
C GLU A 86 7.11 10.85 2.26
N GLN A 87 6.75 9.56 2.26
CA GLN A 87 6.06 8.92 1.14
C GLN A 87 4.69 9.53 0.89
N GLU A 88 3.94 9.83 1.94
CA GLU A 88 2.64 10.49 1.81
C GLU A 88 2.79 11.94 1.33
N GLU A 89 3.79 12.67 1.82
CA GLU A 89 4.12 14.02 1.32
C GLU A 89 4.52 13.99 -0.16
N ALA A 90 5.35 13.02 -0.56
CA ALA A 90 5.73 12.85 -1.96
C ALA A 90 4.53 12.51 -2.84
N ARG A 91 3.63 11.64 -2.37
CA ARG A 91 2.36 11.30 -3.05
C ARG A 91 1.50 12.55 -3.26
N ARG A 92 1.36 13.38 -2.23
CA ARG A 92 0.59 14.63 -2.28
C ARG A 92 1.21 15.71 -3.16
N ASN A 93 2.50 15.62 -3.43
CA ASN A 93 3.22 16.61 -4.24
C ASN A 93 3.27 16.28 -5.73
N VAL A 94 2.82 15.09 -6.15
CA VAL A 94 2.74 14.72 -7.56
C VAL A 94 1.43 15.23 -8.17
N PRO A 95 1.47 16.19 -9.12
CA PRO A 95 0.25 16.68 -9.73
C PRO A 95 -0.42 15.61 -10.59
N PRO A 96 -1.75 15.45 -10.53
CA PRO A 96 -2.48 14.51 -11.36
C PRO A 96 -2.34 14.88 -12.84
N VAL A 97 -2.26 13.86 -13.69
CA VAL A 97 -2.03 14.00 -15.13
C VAL A 97 -3.35 13.88 -15.88
N PHE A 98 -3.55 14.79 -16.81
CA PHE A 98 -4.71 14.79 -17.71
C PHE A 98 -4.24 14.78 -19.15
N VAL A 99 -4.94 14.05 -20.00
CA VAL A 99 -4.74 14.06 -21.45
C VAL A 99 -5.80 14.95 -22.09
N ARG A 100 -5.35 15.89 -22.93
CA ARG A 100 -6.25 16.76 -23.67
C ARG A 100 -6.60 16.17 -25.03
N GLU A 101 -7.89 16.00 -25.26
CA GLU A 101 -8.48 15.49 -26.49
C GLU A 101 -9.09 16.65 -27.32
N ASP A 102 -8.29 17.24 -28.22
CA ASP A 102 -8.79 18.32 -29.07
C ASP A 102 -9.81 17.86 -30.12
N SER A 103 -9.93 16.57 -30.36
CA SER A 103 -10.93 15.95 -31.23
C SER A 103 -12.35 16.25 -30.76
N VAL A 104 -12.59 16.27 -29.43
CA VAL A 104 -13.89 16.58 -28.83
C VAL A 104 -14.34 18.00 -29.17
N ALA A 105 -13.44 18.99 -28.97
CA ALA A 105 -13.74 20.39 -29.28
C ALA A 105 -14.03 20.59 -30.78
N ARG A 106 -13.23 19.95 -31.65
CA ARG A 106 -13.43 20.00 -33.12
C ARG A 106 -14.74 19.33 -33.57
N ALA A 107 -15.10 18.21 -32.92
CA ALA A 107 -16.37 17.53 -33.20
C ALA A 107 -17.55 18.42 -32.81
N ALA A 108 -17.54 19.03 -31.63
CA ALA A 108 -18.57 19.94 -31.15
C ALA A 108 -18.75 21.15 -32.09
N GLU A 109 -17.64 21.73 -32.56
CA GLU A 109 -17.65 22.84 -33.52
C GLU A 109 -18.26 22.42 -34.89
N LYS A 110 -17.82 21.26 -35.41
CA LYS A 110 -18.34 20.70 -36.65
C LYS A 110 -19.85 20.40 -36.58
N ASN A 111 -20.31 19.85 -35.44
CA ASN A 111 -21.72 19.56 -35.23
C ASN A 111 -22.55 20.84 -35.22
N LEU A 112 -22.10 21.91 -34.54
CA LEU A 112 -22.79 23.21 -34.55
C LEU A 112 -22.81 23.81 -35.97
N GLN A 113 -21.71 23.70 -36.72
CA GLN A 113 -21.66 24.14 -38.13
C GLN A 113 -22.61 23.35 -39.03
N HIS A 114 -22.72 22.03 -38.78
CA HIS A 114 -23.66 21.19 -39.53
C HIS A 114 -25.10 21.58 -39.22
N ILE A 115 -25.47 21.71 -37.96
CA ILE A 115 -26.79 22.15 -37.49
C ILE A 115 -27.14 23.52 -38.10
N GLU A 116 -26.22 24.48 -38.09
CA GLU A 116 -26.38 25.79 -38.68
C GLU A 116 -26.74 25.69 -40.17
N LYS A 117 -25.97 24.93 -40.94
CA LYS A 117 -26.19 24.77 -42.37
C LYS A 117 -27.48 24.03 -42.68
N ALA A 118 -27.78 22.98 -41.93
CA ALA A 118 -29.00 22.19 -42.13
C ALA A 118 -30.26 23.02 -41.83
N ILE A 119 -30.28 23.73 -40.67
CA ILE A 119 -31.42 24.59 -40.32
C ILE A 119 -31.58 25.73 -41.34
N LEU A 120 -30.47 26.35 -41.78
CA LEU A 120 -30.53 27.41 -42.81
C LEU A 120 -31.15 26.89 -44.10
N ALA A 121 -30.74 25.74 -44.60
CA ALA A 121 -31.30 25.13 -45.80
C ALA A 121 -32.80 24.79 -45.66
N ILE A 122 -33.22 24.34 -44.47
CA ILE A 122 -34.62 24.08 -44.17
C ILE A 122 -35.44 25.41 -44.17
N LEU A 123 -34.91 26.47 -43.55
CA LEU A 123 -35.56 27.77 -43.51
C LEU A 123 -35.71 28.42 -44.89
N GLU A 124 -34.77 28.17 -45.81
CA GLU A 124 -34.79 28.69 -47.19
C GLU A 124 -35.69 27.86 -48.12
N SER A 125 -36.21 26.72 -47.68
CA SER A 125 -37.10 25.90 -48.47
C SER A 125 -38.49 26.56 -48.58
N ASP A 126 -39.09 26.49 -49.76
CA ASP A 126 -40.43 27.04 -50.04
C ASP A 126 -41.54 26.07 -49.62
N VAL A 127 -41.63 25.82 -48.30
CA VAL A 127 -42.63 24.92 -47.70
C VAL A 127 -43.33 25.62 -46.55
N PRO A 128 -44.54 25.18 -46.18
CA PRO A 128 -45.28 25.75 -45.04
C PRO A 128 -44.45 25.66 -43.72
N ASP A 129 -44.67 26.63 -42.82
CA ASP A 129 -43.97 26.74 -41.56
C ASP A 129 -44.10 25.48 -40.66
N SER A 130 -45.25 24.79 -40.73
CA SER A 130 -45.46 23.53 -40.02
C SER A 130 -44.48 22.41 -40.48
N VAL A 131 -44.19 22.37 -41.77
CA VAL A 131 -43.25 21.43 -42.37
C VAL A 131 -41.80 21.81 -42.01
N VAL A 132 -41.51 23.13 -42.03
CA VAL A 132 -40.21 23.66 -41.60
C VAL A 132 -39.91 23.24 -40.16
N LEU A 133 -40.84 23.46 -39.24
CA LEU A 133 -40.66 23.09 -37.83
C LEU A 133 -40.48 21.57 -37.63
N ALA A 134 -41.24 20.76 -38.37
CA ALA A 134 -41.11 19.32 -38.31
C ALA A 134 -39.70 18.85 -38.73
N ARG A 135 -39.18 19.39 -39.86
CA ARG A 135 -37.82 19.07 -40.36
C ARG A 135 -36.74 19.57 -39.42
N ILE A 136 -36.89 20.79 -38.84
CA ILE A 136 -35.93 21.29 -37.83
C ILE A 136 -35.92 20.40 -36.60
N ARG A 137 -37.07 19.91 -36.12
CA ARG A 137 -37.19 18.97 -35.02
C ARG A 137 -36.43 17.66 -35.31
N GLU A 138 -36.63 17.10 -36.48
CA GLU A 138 -35.97 15.87 -36.93
C GLU A 138 -34.46 16.04 -36.96
N GLU A 139 -33.94 17.13 -37.52
CA GLU A 139 -32.51 17.45 -37.57
C GLU A 139 -31.92 17.63 -36.17
N LEU A 140 -32.56 18.39 -35.28
CA LEU A 140 -32.11 18.61 -33.93
C LEU A 140 -32.11 17.31 -33.12
N THR A 141 -33.08 16.43 -33.32
CA THR A 141 -33.18 15.14 -32.64
C THR A 141 -32.00 14.23 -33.03
N ALA A 142 -31.54 14.28 -34.29
CA ALA A 142 -30.35 13.56 -34.74
C ALA A 142 -29.08 13.92 -33.92
N PHE A 143 -29.00 15.17 -33.42
CA PHE A 143 -27.93 15.64 -32.54
C PHE A 143 -28.28 15.56 -31.06
N ARG A 144 -29.30 14.81 -30.66
CA ARG A 144 -29.81 14.67 -29.28
C ARG A 144 -30.23 15.98 -28.62
N ILE A 145 -30.67 16.95 -29.44
CA ILE A 145 -31.19 18.23 -28.99
C ILE A 145 -32.70 18.15 -28.94
N VAL A 146 -33.27 18.27 -27.73
CA VAL A 146 -34.72 18.24 -27.54
C VAL A 146 -35.19 19.64 -27.21
N LEU A 147 -35.95 20.24 -28.12
CA LEU A 147 -36.63 21.53 -27.90
C LEU A 147 -38.14 21.31 -27.90
N GLY A 148 -38.86 21.96 -26.96
CA GLY A 148 -40.31 21.99 -26.98
C GLY A 148 -40.85 22.70 -28.23
N GLU A 149 -42.12 22.42 -28.60
CA GLU A 149 -42.77 23.02 -29.78
C GLU A 149 -42.78 24.55 -29.72
N ASP A 150 -43.01 25.09 -28.55
CA ASP A 150 -43.01 26.55 -28.28
C ASP A 150 -41.66 27.21 -28.62
N HIS A 151 -40.55 26.43 -28.53
CA HIS A 151 -39.20 26.97 -28.75
C HIS A 151 -38.66 26.70 -30.17
N LEU A 152 -39.26 25.78 -30.92
CA LEU A 152 -38.89 25.56 -32.31
C LEU A 152 -39.30 26.77 -33.18
N GLY A 153 -40.37 27.46 -32.80
CA GLY A 153 -40.83 28.69 -33.44
C GLY A 153 -39.77 29.80 -33.46
N PHE A 154 -38.79 29.77 -32.53
CA PHE A 154 -37.65 30.68 -32.53
C PHE A 154 -36.94 30.79 -33.87
N PHE A 155 -36.79 29.68 -34.59
CA PHE A 155 -36.09 29.67 -35.86
C PHE A 155 -36.89 30.37 -36.96
N LEU A 156 -38.21 30.41 -36.88
CA LEU A 156 -39.05 31.16 -37.81
C LEU A 156 -38.83 32.66 -37.73
N ASN A 157 -38.36 33.20 -36.59
CA ASN A 157 -38.05 34.63 -36.47
C ASN A 157 -36.94 35.10 -37.42
N PHE A 158 -36.16 34.18 -37.97
CA PHE A 158 -35.15 34.47 -39.02
C PHE A 158 -35.72 34.39 -40.44
N ARG A 159 -36.96 33.87 -40.62
CA ARG A 159 -37.64 33.74 -41.90
C ARG A 159 -38.46 35.00 -42.16
N GLN A 160 -38.22 35.58 -43.31
CA GLN A 160 -38.97 36.73 -43.83
C GLN A 160 -40.02 36.26 -44.84
N GLU A 161 -40.86 37.18 -45.32
CA GLU A 161 -41.85 36.88 -46.36
C GLU A 161 -41.20 36.28 -47.60
N LYS A 162 -41.88 35.33 -48.25
CA LYS A 162 -41.43 34.58 -49.45
C LYS A 162 -40.16 33.74 -49.25
N GLY A 163 -39.93 33.14 -48.06
CA GLY A 163 -38.78 32.21 -47.84
C GLY A 163 -37.42 32.89 -47.78
N ARG A 164 -37.35 34.20 -47.72
CA ARG A 164 -36.10 34.91 -47.49
C ARG A 164 -35.68 34.73 -46.02
N VAL A 165 -34.40 34.48 -45.77
CA VAL A 165 -33.86 34.32 -44.40
C VAL A 165 -32.91 35.46 -44.13
N ASP A 166 -32.99 36.05 -42.91
CA ASP A 166 -31.97 36.95 -42.39
C ASP A 166 -30.70 36.17 -42.03
N ARG A 167 -29.93 35.80 -43.08
CA ARG A 167 -28.69 35.03 -42.95
C ARG A 167 -27.70 35.69 -42.03
N LYS A 168 -27.67 37.03 -41.96
CA LYS A 168 -26.68 37.74 -41.11
C LYS A 168 -26.97 37.57 -39.64
N SER A 169 -28.20 37.78 -39.21
CA SER A 169 -28.61 37.59 -37.82
C SER A 169 -28.51 36.13 -37.39
N PHE A 170 -28.91 35.18 -38.31
CA PHE A 170 -28.81 33.75 -38.08
C PHE A 170 -27.35 33.29 -37.92
N ALA A 171 -26.47 33.65 -38.82
CA ALA A 171 -25.05 33.32 -38.76
C ALA A 171 -24.37 33.94 -37.54
N SER A 172 -24.75 35.18 -37.16
CA SER A 172 -24.22 35.84 -35.96
C SER A 172 -24.60 35.10 -34.68
N PHE A 173 -25.83 34.57 -34.60
CA PHE A 173 -26.28 33.74 -33.49
C PHE A 173 -25.42 32.50 -33.30
N PHE A 174 -25.24 31.71 -34.38
CA PHE A 174 -24.42 30.51 -34.34
C PHE A 174 -22.93 30.79 -34.12
N ALA A 175 -22.39 31.87 -34.69
CA ALA A 175 -21.02 32.31 -34.51
C ALA A 175 -20.73 32.63 -33.01
N LEU A 176 -21.68 33.24 -32.33
CA LEU A 176 -21.60 33.56 -30.93
C LEU A 176 -21.61 32.27 -30.09
N LEU A 177 -22.50 31.32 -30.37
CA LEU A 177 -22.56 30.04 -29.70
C LEU A 177 -21.24 29.28 -29.84
N ARG A 178 -20.69 29.18 -31.07
CA ARG A 178 -19.39 28.54 -31.30
C ARG A 178 -18.24 29.21 -30.53
N LYS A 179 -18.24 30.56 -30.50
CA LYS A 179 -17.23 31.32 -29.76
C LYS A 179 -17.25 30.97 -28.27
N GLU A 180 -18.42 31.02 -27.65
CA GLU A 180 -18.54 30.73 -26.20
C GLU A 180 -18.19 29.27 -25.89
N LEU A 181 -18.64 28.32 -26.70
CA LEU A 181 -18.26 26.91 -26.54
C LEU A 181 -16.75 26.71 -26.70
N SER A 182 -16.11 27.38 -27.68
CA SER A 182 -14.67 27.30 -27.89
C SER A 182 -13.87 27.84 -26.71
N LEU A 183 -14.36 28.91 -26.04
CA LEU A 183 -13.72 29.44 -24.85
C LEU A 183 -13.69 28.42 -23.71
N VAL A 184 -14.82 27.74 -23.46
CA VAL A 184 -14.92 26.68 -22.46
C VAL A 184 -13.97 25.52 -22.78
N TYR A 185 -13.91 25.07 -24.02
CA TYR A 185 -12.99 24.02 -24.44
C TYR A 185 -11.51 24.43 -24.37
N ARG A 186 -11.20 25.71 -24.60
CA ARG A 186 -9.81 26.22 -24.42
C ARG A 186 -9.40 26.18 -22.95
N SER A 187 -10.26 26.55 -22.04
CA SER A 187 -10.02 26.39 -20.61
C SER A 187 -9.84 24.90 -20.27
N GLY A 188 -10.73 24.06 -20.72
CA GLY A 188 -10.72 22.62 -20.51
C GLY A 188 -11.88 22.17 -19.62
N VAL A 189 -12.51 21.06 -20.04
CA VAL A 189 -13.62 20.42 -19.31
C VAL A 189 -13.18 19.05 -18.85
N LEU A 190 -13.21 18.85 -17.55
CA LEU A 190 -12.75 17.62 -16.89
C LEU A 190 -13.77 16.49 -17.03
N ASN A 191 -13.27 15.26 -17.19
CA ASN A 191 -14.12 14.06 -17.17
C ASN A 191 -14.40 13.54 -15.75
N VAL A 192 -13.77 14.11 -14.73
CA VAL A 192 -13.87 13.74 -13.33
C VAL A 192 -14.20 14.97 -12.47
N ASN A 193 -14.72 14.73 -11.26
CA ASN A 193 -14.97 15.78 -10.30
C ASN A 193 -13.65 16.33 -9.75
N LYS A 194 -13.51 17.63 -9.61
CA LYS A 194 -12.33 18.30 -9.03
C LYS A 194 -11.98 17.77 -7.63
N ARG A 195 -12.99 17.42 -6.84
CA ARG A 195 -12.78 16.87 -5.49
C ARG A 195 -12.08 15.53 -5.49
N SER A 196 -12.28 14.69 -6.51
CA SER A 196 -11.65 13.37 -6.61
C SER A 196 -10.18 13.44 -7.00
N VAL A 197 -9.75 14.54 -7.60
CA VAL A 197 -8.37 14.79 -8.05
C VAL A 197 -7.74 15.99 -7.35
N SER A 198 -8.36 16.44 -6.25
CA SER A 198 -7.87 17.57 -5.47
C SER A 198 -6.47 17.28 -4.93
N HIS A 199 -5.55 18.16 -5.24
CA HIS A 199 -4.13 18.10 -4.89
C HIS A 199 -3.78 19.24 -3.96
N ALA A 200 -2.81 19.05 -3.06
CA ALA A 200 -2.44 20.04 -2.04
C ALA A 200 -2.10 21.43 -2.61
N GLN A 201 -1.58 21.49 -3.84
CA GLN A 201 -1.22 22.74 -4.51
C GLN A 201 -2.22 23.18 -5.59
N ASN A 202 -3.35 22.49 -5.74
CA ASN A 202 -4.36 22.75 -6.77
C ASN A 202 -3.80 22.76 -8.22
N ARG A 203 -2.64 22.14 -8.45
CA ARG A 203 -1.97 22.04 -9.75
C ARG A 203 -2.25 20.70 -10.41
N ILE A 204 -2.33 20.70 -11.71
CA ILE A 204 -2.44 19.51 -12.56
C ILE A 204 -1.44 19.61 -13.71
N THR A 205 -1.09 18.47 -14.27
CA THR A 205 -0.32 18.40 -15.52
C THR A 205 -1.24 18.05 -16.67
N VAL A 206 -1.31 18.90 -17.69
CA VAL A 206 -2.09 18.63 -18.92
C VAL A 206 -1.12 18.23 -20.02
N ARG A 207 -1.27 17.03 -20.54
CA ARG A 207 -0.51 16.50 -21.68
C ARG A 207 -1.28 16.70 -22.97
N LYS A 208 -0.61 17.30 -23.98
CA LYS A 208 -1.16 17.52 -25.32
C LYS A 208 -0.09 17.32 -26.37
N GLY A 209 -0.29 16.40 -27.32
CA GLY A 209 0.57 16.25 -28.50
C GLY A 209 2.06 16.05 -28.22
N GLY A 210 2.41 15.40 -27.11
CA GLY A 210 3.81 15.18 -26.67
C GLY A 210 4.39 16.28 -25.78
N GLY A 211 3.70 17.41 -25.60
CA GLY A 211 4.08 18.47 -24.63
C GLY A 211 3.26 18.38 -23.35
N GLU A 212 3.82 18.91 -22.26
CA GLU A 212 3.17 19.00 -20.96
C GLU A 212 3.11 20.45 -20.50
N GLN A 213 1.99 20.83 -19.89
CA GLN A 213 1.77 22.13 -19.29
C GLN A 213 1.18 21.98 -17.90
N GLU A 214 1.73 22.67 -16.93
CA GLU A 214 1.07 22.80 -15.63
C GLU A 214 -0.07 23.81 -15.72
N ARG A 215 -1.20 23.46 -15.16
CA ARG A 215 -2.41 24.29 -15.06
C ARG A 215 -2.95 24.25 -13.65
N THR A 216 -3.67 25.28 -13.29
CA THR A 216 -4.37 25.33 -12.02
C THR A 216 -5.77 24.75 -12.16
N LEU A 217 -6.18 23.90 -11.24
CA LEU A 217 -7.48 23.21 -11.26
C LEU A 217 -8.65 24.20 -11.26
N THR A 218 -8.47 25.40 -10.67
CA THR A 218 -9.46 26.47 -10.64
C THR A 218 -9.74 27.10 -12.00
N GLU A 219 -8.80 27.02 -12.95
CA GLU A 219 -8.96 27.54 -14.32
C GLU A 219 -9.77 26.62 -15.24
N LEU A 220 -10.01 25.41 -14.79
CA LEU A 220 -10.71 24.36 -15.55
C LEU A 220 -12.16 24.28 -15.11
N PHE A 221 -12.98 23.67 -15.94
CA PHE A 221 -14.38 23.44 -15.65
C PHE A 221 -14.66 21.96 -15.36
N GLU A 222 -15.52 21.68 -14.39
CA GLU A 222 -16.32 20.46 -14.42
C GLU A 222 -17.46 20.62 -15.44
N VAL A 223 -18.05 19.54 -15.89
CA VAL A 223 -19.18 19.61 -16.83
C VAL A 223 -20.32 20.46 -16.26
N SER A 224 -20.64 20.32 -14.98
CA SER A 224 -21.65 21.10 -14.26
C SER A 224 -21.33 22.60 -14.19
N GLU A 225 -20.06 22.91 -13.92
CA GLU A 225 -19.58 24.29 -13.90
C GLU A 225 -19.62 24.93 -15.28
N ALA A 226 -19.21 24.18 -16.32
CA ALA A 226 -19.24 24.63 -17.70
C ALA A 226 -20.68 24.93 -18.16
N ARG A 227 -21.65 24.08 -17.79
CA ARG A 227 -23.07 24.29 -18.03
C ARG A 227 -23.58 25.58 -17.39
N THR A 228 -23.28 25.76 -16.11
CA THR A 228 -23.67 26.97 -15.38
C THR A 228 -23.04 28.23 -15.95
N TYR A 229 -21.73 28.15 -16.28
CA TYR A 229 -21.01 29.25 -16.92
C TYR A 229 -21.64 29.63 -18.26
N LEU A 230 -21.89 28.65 -19.16
CA LEU A 230 -22.49 28.88 -20.48
C LEU A 230 -23.88 29.48 -20.36
N LEU A 231 -24.73 28.97 -19.47
CA LEU A 231 -26.08 29.50 -19.24
C LEU A 231 -26.03 30.97 -18.81
N ASN A 232 -25.20 31.30 -17.81
CA ASN A 232 -25.07 32.67 -17.33
C ASN A 232 -24.47 33.59 -18.40
N ARG A 233 -23.52 33.06 -19.17
CA ARG A 233 -22.90 33.82 -20.26
C ARG A 233 -23.88 34.17 -21.36
N LEU A 234 -24.73 33.19 -21.76
CA LEU A 234 -25.79 33.42 -22.75
C LEU A 234 -26.83 34.42 -22.27
N ARG A 235 -27.24 34.36 -21.00
CA ARG A 235 -28.14 35.38 -20.41
C ARG A 235 -27.58 36.78 -20.56
N THR A 236 -26.31 36.98 -20.21
CA THR A 236 -25.66 38.29 -20.36
C THR A 236 -25.58 38.74 -21.81
N LEU A 237 -25.22 37.83 -22.74
CA LEU A 237 -25.00 38.14 -24.17
C LEU A 237 -26.31 38.46 -24.89
N PHE A 238 -27.37 37.73 -24.56
CA PHE A 238 -28.71 37.96 -25.15
C PHE A 238 -29.58 38.92 -24.35
N ARG A 239 -29.03 39.62 -23.35
CA ARG A 239 -29.74 40.59 -22.51
C ARG A 239 -31.04 40.03 -21.91
N ASP A 240 -30.95 38.78 -21.42
CA ASP A 240 -32.04 38.01 -20.83
C ASP A 240 -33.24 37.74 -21.79
N ASP A 241 -33.02 37.77 -23.11
CA ASP A 241 -33.99 37.24 -24.06
C ASP A 241 -34.14 35.74 -23.80
N ALA A 242 -35.19 35.38 -23.10
CA ALA A 242 -35.40 34.02 -22.57
C ALA A 242 -35.43 32.95 -23.66
N GLU A 243 -35.98 33.28 -24.83
CA GLU A 243 -36.09 32.35 -25.94
C GLU A 243 -34.73 32.07 -26.60
N ARG A 244 -33.97 33.15 -26.92
CA ARG A 244 -32.58 33.04 -27.40
C ARG A 244 -31.67 32.27 -26.47
N VAL A 245 -31.79 32.58 -25.17
CA VAL A 245 -30.99 31.88 -24.12
C VAL A 245 -31.32 30.39 -24.11
N ARG A 246 -32.60 30.02 -24.12
CA ARG A 246 -33.06 28.65 -24.02
C ARG A 246 -32.63 27.82 -25.23
N VAL A 247 -32.91 28.34 -26.45
CA VAL A 247 -32.49 27.65 -27.68
C VAL A 247 -30.99 27.57 -27.81
N GLY A 248 -30.28 28.70 -27.55
CA GLY A 248 -28.81 28.71 -27.61
C GLY A 248 -28.18 27.77 -26.59
N TYR A 249 -28.70 27.70 -25.38
CA TYR A 249 -28.23 26.79 -24.35
C TYR A 249 -28.45 25.31 -24.75
N ALA A 250 -29.64 24.95 -25.25
CA ALA A 250 -29.93 23.60 -25.68
C ALA A 250 -29.00 23.14 -26.81
N LEU A 251 -28.66 24.01 -27.75
CA LEU A 251 -27.72 23.73 -28.83
C LEU A 251 -26.31 23.47 -28.32
N ILE A 252 -25.83 24.24 -27.34
CA ILE A 252 -24.47 24.11 -26.80
C ILE A 252 -24.38 22.96 -25.82
N ASP A 253 -25.36 22.79 -24.93
CA ASP A 253 -25.33 21.75 -23.88
C ASP A 253 -25.26 20.35 -24.45
N ALA A 254 -25.97 20.10 -25.55
CA ALA A 254 -25.92 18.82 -26.27
C ALA A 254 -24.53 18.51 -26.85
N GLN A 255 -23.70 19.53 -27.12
CA GLN A 255 -22.35 19.37 -27.63
C GLN A 255 -21.29 19.42 -26.56
N LEU A 256 -21.64 19.71 -25.31
CA LEU A 256 -20.69 19.85 -24.20
C LEU A 256 -20.29 18.48 -23.67
N GLN A 257 -19.06 18.11 -23.91
CA GLN A 257 -18.43 16.88 -23.41
C GLN A 257 -17.08 17.19 -22.76
N PRO A 258 -16.58 16.33 -21.87
CA PRO A 258 -15.21 16.47 -21.35
C PRO A 258 -14.18 16.40 -22.49
N ASN A 259 -13.15 17.25 -22.41
CA ASN A 259 -11.98 17.23 -23.30
C ASN A 259 -10.66 17.09 -22.55
N LEU A 260 -10.71 16.98 -21.24
CA LEU A 260 -9.59 16.65 -20.36
C LEU A 260 -9.91 15.35 -19.64
N PHE A 261 -9.16 14.30 -19.96
CA PHE A 261 -9.35 12.96 -19.41
C PHE A 261 -8.25 12.66 -18.39
N PHE A 262 -8.62 12.28 -17.19
CA PHE A 262 -7.69 11.89 -16.14
C PHE A 262 -6.93 10.62 -16.54
N ASP A 263 -5.59 10.70 -16.53
CA ASP A 263 -4.69 9.57 -16.79
C ASP A 263 -4.22 8.99 -15.44
N GLU A 264 -5.03 8.07 -14.90
CA GLU A 264 -4.75 7.42 -13.62
C GLU A 264 -3.45 6.63 -13.67
N ALA A 265 -3.20 5.91 -14.78
CA ALA A 265 -2.02 5.06 -14.93
C ALA A 265 -0.72 5.88 -14.93
N GLU A 266 -0.69 7.00 -15.63
CA GLU A 266 0.46 7.89 -15.65
C GLU A 266 0.66 8.60 -14.31
N THR A 267 -0.44 9.05 -13.69
CA THR A 267 -0.40 9.66 -12.36
C THR A 267 0.19 8.69 -11.34
N GLN A 268 -0.29 7.45 -11.32
CA GLN A 268 0.22 6.42 -10.41
C GLN A 268 1.71 6.11 -10.66
N ARG A 269 2.13 5.99 -11.90
CA ARG A 269 3.55 5.80 -12.24
C ARG A 269 4.43 6.93 -11.73
N ARG A 270 3.97 8.18 -11.81
CA ARG A 270 4.70 9.35 -11.27
C ARG A 270 4.77 9.34 -9.76
N VAL A 271 3.69 8.93 -9.10
CA VAL A 271 3.65 8.74 -7.64
C VAL A 271 4.68 7.68 -7.21
N GLU A 272 4.67 6.52 -7.86
CA GLU A 272 5.62 5.45 -7.57
C GLU A 272 7.07 5.87 -7.80
N ALA A 273 7.33 6.57 -8.91
CA ALA A 273 8.66 7.13 -9.19
C ALA A 273 9.09 8.19 -8.16
N ALA A 274 8.16 9.00 -7.65
CA ALA A 274 8.46 9.97 -6.60
C ALA A 274 8.77 9.28 -5.27
N ILE A 275 8.00 8.26 -4.89
CA ILE A 275 8.22 7.45 -3.69
C ILE A 275 9.56 6.71 -3.78
N ALA A 276 9.89 6.13 -4.93
CA ALA A 276 11.14 5.39 -5.14
C ALA A 276 12.40 6.28 -5.02
N ARG A 277 12.26 7.58 -5.15
CA ARG A 277 13.37 8.55 -4.97
C ARG A 277 13.63 8.92 -3.52
N ILE A 278 12.74 8.55 -2.59
CA ILE A 278 12.91 8.87 -1.18
C ILE A 278 14.00 7.96 -0.60
N PRO A 279 15.08 8.52 -0.04
CA PRO A 279 16.11 7.72 0.57
C PRO A 279 15.56 7.05 1.84
N THR A 280 15.83 5.76 2.00
CA THR A 280 15.44 4.98 3.19
C THR A 280 16.36 5.24 4.38
N VAL A 281 17.49 5.92 4.14
CA VAL A 281 18.53 6.22 5.14
C VAL A 281 18.56 7.71 5.45
N LYS A 282 18.79 8.04 6.73
CA LYS A 282 18.98 9.42 7.21
C LYS A 282 20.43 9.89 7.07
N GLY A 283 21.38 8.98 7.29
CA GLY A 283 22.78 9.31 7.35
C GLY A 283 23.66 8.09 7.55
N ARG A 284 24.92 8.34 7.87
CA ARG A 284 25.95 7.33 8.11
C ARG A 284 26.69 7.63 9.39
N ILE A 285 26.82 6.64 10.26
CA ILE A 285 27.66 6.70 11.47
C ILE A 285 28.99 6.02 11.15
N LEU A 286 30.10 6.65 11.48
CA LEU A 286 31.43 6.13 11.23
C LEU A 286 31.89 5.16 12.32
N SER A 287 32.79 4.24 11.96
CA SER A 287 33.44 3.39 12.95
C SER A 287 34.20 4.23 14.00
N GLY A 288 33.99 3.95 15.29
CA GLY A 288 34.57 4.71 16.38
C GLY A 288 33.80 5.97 16.78
N GLU A 289 32.73 6.33 16.03
CA GLU A 289 31.87 7.45 16.39
C GLU A 289 31.00 7.11 17.61
N ARG A 290 30.90 8.05 18.53
CA ARG A 290 30.10 7.91 19.74
C ARG A 290 28.63 8.15 19.43
N ILE A 291 27.79 7.16 19.78
CA ILE A 291 26.35 7.22 19.57
C ILE A 291 25.63 7.82 20.78
N ILE A 292 26.03 7.42 21.99
CA ILE A 292 25.45 7.90 23.23
C ILE A 292 26.51 7.86 24.34
N ASP A 293 26.54 8.86 25.22
CA ASP A 293 27.46 8.92 26.32
C ASP A 293 26.93 8.24 27.58
N SER A 294 27.81 7.93 28.51
CA SER A 294 27.44 7.45 29.85
C SER A 294 26.64 8.54 30.59
N HIS A 295 25.53 8.16 31.21
CA HIS A 295 24.60 9.03 31.92
C HIS A 295 23.85 10.04 31.03
N GLU A 296 23.94 9.92 29.72
CA GLU A 296 23.17 10.74 28.79
C GLU A 296 21.72 10.24 28.67
N ARG A 297 20.78 11.18 28.45
CA ARG A 297 19.39 10.86 28.23
C ARG A 297 19.18 10.34 26.79
N VAL A 298 18.58 9.16 26.66
CA VAL A 298 18.27 8.54 25.39
C VAL A 298 17.18 9.35 24.66
N THR A 299 17.52 9.90 23.51
CA THR A 299 16.60 10.58 22.59
C THR A 299 15.98 9.60 21.61
N ARG A 300 14.94 10.02 20.89
CA ARG A 300 14.36 9.24 19.79
C ARG A 300 15.39 8.96 18.70
N GLU A 301 16.24 9.93 18.39
CA GLU A 301 17.33 9.76 17.42
C GLU A 301 18.32 8.67 17.84
N HIS A 302 18.71 8.65 19.12
CA HIS A 302 19.55 7.56 19.66
C HIS A 302 18.89 6.19 19.50
N VAL A 303 17.57 6.08 19.70
CA VAL A 303 16.83 4.82 19.52
C VAL A 303 16.86 4.37 18.06
N ASP A 304 16.67 5.28 17.11
CA ASP A 304 16.71 4.98 15.66
C ASP A 304 18.12 4.52 15.23
N ILE A 305 19.17 5.19 15.71
CA ILE A 305 20.56 4.82 15.47
C ILE A 305 20.87 3.44 16.05
N LEU A 306 20.46 3.17 17.30
CA LEU A 306 20.69 1.88 17.95
C LEU A 306 19.93 0.74 17.28
N ARG A 307 18.72 1.00 16.78
CA ARG A 307 17.94 0.04 15.99
C ARG A 307 18.66 -0.29 14.68
N SER A 308 19.17 0.73 13.99
CA SER A 308 19.93 0.57 12.74
C SER A 308 21.24 -0.18 12.98
N LEU A 309 21.93 0.10 14.08
CA LEU A 309 23.11 -0.63 14.50
C LEU A 309 22.81 -2.10 14.82
N ALA A 310 21.71 -2.38 15.51
CA ALA A 310 21.29 -3.75 15.83
C ALA A 310 21.00 -4.54 14.54
N LYS A 311 20.33 -3.93 13.57
CA LYS A 311 20.05 -4.52 12.26
C LYS A 311 21.34 -4.78 11.49
N ALA A 312 22.24 -3.80 11.38
CA ALA A 312 23.51 -3.94 10.70
C ALA A 312 24.43 -5.02 11.34
N LEU A 313 24.39 -5.16 12.67
CA LEU A 313 25.04 -6.25 13.39
C LEU A 313 24.47 -7.62 13.03
N GLN A 314 23.15 -7.70 12.85
CA GLN A 314 22.46 -8.93 12.46
C GLN A 314 22.80 -9.32 11.02
N GLU A 315 22.78 -8.37 10.09
CA GLU A 315 23.16 -8.58 8.69
C GLU A 315 24.59 -9.06 8.56
N ARG A 316 25.53 -8.44 9.25
CA ARG A 316 26.93 -8.88 9.28
C ARG A 316 27.12 -10.28 9.87
N ARG A 317 26.32 -10.65 10.88
CA ARG A 317 26.31 -12.02 11.40
C ARG A 317 25.71 -13.03 10.41
N ALA A 318 24.77 -12.60 9.57
CA ALA A 318 24.20 -13.45 8.53
C ALA A 318 25.18 -13.72 7.38
N GLU A 319 26.08 -12.77 7.11
CA GLU A 319 27.15 -12.90 6.10
C GLU A 319 28.29 -13.82 6.57
N THR A 320 28.48 -14.01 7.89
CA THR A 320 29.42 -15.00 8.39
C THR A 320 28.88 -16.41 8.08
N GLY A 321 29.57 -17.11 7.17
CA GLY A 321 29.21 -18.27 6.40
C GLY A 321 28.42 -19.39 7.08
N LEU A 322 27.84 -20.28 6.31
CA LEU A 322 27.01 -21.43 6.69
C LEU A 322 27.57 -22.21 7.90
N PHE A 323 28.90 -22.41 7.97
CA PHE A 323 29.57 -23.11 9.09
C PHE A 323 29.39 -22.39 10.43
N HIS A 324 29.42 -21.06 10.47
CA HIS A 324 29.21 -20.30 11.72
C HIS A 324 27.75 -20.37 12.19
N ARG A 325 26.79 -20.33 11.25
CA ARG A 325 25.35 -20.48 11.57
C ARG A 325 25.05 -21.88 12.09
N ILE A 326 25.59 -22.94 11.43
CA ILE A 326 25.47 -24.32 11.88
C ILE A 326 26.11 -24.48 13.28
N GLY A 327 27.27 -23.87 13.50
CA GLY A 327 27.94 -23.89 14.80
C GLY A 327 27.13 -23.30 15.93
N ILE A 328 26.45 -22.14 15.69
CA ILE A 328 25.56 -21.50 16.69
C ILE A 328 24.35 -22.38 16.97
N GLU A 329 23.71 -22.94 15.97
CA GLU A 329 22.53 -23.81 16.18
C GLU A 329 22.93 -25.14 16.82
N ALA A 330 24.05 -25.71 16.43
CA ALA A 330 24.62 -26.93 17.04
C ALA A 330 25.00 -26.70 18.51
N SER A 331 25.51 -25.51 18.88
CA SER A 331 25.87 -25.20 20.28
C SER A 331 24.64 -25.16 21.18
N LYS A 332 23.47 -24.66 20.68
CA LYS A 332 22.21 -24.68 21.45
C LYS A 332 21.76 -26.11 21.77
N VAL A 333 21.79 -26.98 20.74
CA VAL A 333 21.45 -28.40 20.90
C VAL A 333 22.44 -29.09 21.84
N LEU A 334 23.75 -28.79 21.71
CA LEU A 334 24.78 -29.33 22.57
C LEU A 334 24.56 -28.98 24.05
N ILE A 335 24.20 -27.72 24.36
CA ILE A 335 23.90 -27.29 25.72
C ILE A 335 22.69 -28.04 26.28
N ILE A 336 21.62 -28.21 25.49
CA ILE A 336 20.44 -28.96 25.94
C ILE A 336 20.79 -30.41 26.22
N ILE A 337 21.59 -31.07 25.36
CA ILE A 337 22.04 -32.45 25.53
C ILE A 337 22.94 -32.54 26.75
N LEU A 338 23.87 -31.61 26.92
CA LEU A 338 24.83 -31.61 28.04
C LEU A 338 24.12 -31.50 29.39
N THR A 339 23.01 -30.80 29.50
CA THR A 339 22.18 -30.72 30.71
C THR A 339 21.34 -31.98 30.91
N GLN A 340 20.84 -32.59 29.85
CA GLN A 340 19.97 -33.74 29.92
C GLN A 340 20.70 -35.08 30.18
N VAL A 341 21.90 -35.27 29.60
CA VAL A 341 22.67 -36.51 29.74
C VAL A 341 23.01 -36.84 31.18
N PRO A 342 23.58 -35.95 32.00
CA PRO A 342 23.85 -36.23 33.41
C PRO A 342 22.60 -36.61 34.20
N PHE A 343 21.47 -35.94 33.91
CA PHE A 343 20.21 -36.26 34.53
C PHE A 343 19.71 -37.67 34.20
N LEU A 344 19.78 -38.07 32.93
CA LEU A 344 19.44 -39.43 32.50
C LEU A 344 20.35 -40.49 33.11
N LEU A 345 21.68 -40.21 33.19
CA LEU A 345 22.63 -41.06 33.84
C LEU A 345 22.36 -41.22 35.34
N PHE A 346 22.01 -40.10 36.03
CA PHE A 346 21.61 -40.14 37.42
C PHE A 346 20.39 -41.05 37.64
N LEU A 347 19.34 -40.92 36.82
CA LEU A 347 18.15 -41.81 36.89
C LEU A 347 18.52 -43.27 36.64
N TYR A 348 19.39 -43.54 35.67
CA TYR A 348 19.85 -44.88 35.35
C TYR A 348 20.63 -45.55 36.46
N PHE A 349 21.58 -44.83 37.11
CA PHE A 349 22.45 -45.40 38.12
C PHE A 349 21.85 -45.37 39.54
N HIS A 350 21.14 -44.29 39.92
CA HIS A 350 20.72 -44.07 41.30
C HIS A 350 19.23 -44.32 41.53
N ARG A 351 18.39 -44.26 40.51
CA ARG A 351 16.92 -44.36 40.61
C ARG A 351 16.34 -45.34 39.61
N ARG A 352 16.86 -46.56 39.64
CA ARG A 352 16.52 -47.63 38.67
C ARG A 352 15.04 -47.94 38.61
N ARG A 353 14.30 -47.85 39.75
CA ARG A 353 12.82 -48.04 39.81
C ARG A 353 12.12 -47.00 38.96
N ILE A 354 12.52 -45.75 39.01
CA ILE A 354 11.96 -44.65 38.18
C ILE A 354 12.31 -44.83 36.72
N TRP A 355 13.55 -45.28 36.45
CA TRP A 355 14.00 -45.55 35.09
C TRP A 355 13.24 -46.66 34.39
N GLU A 356 12.79 -47.67 35.13
CA GLU A 356 12.02 -48.80 34.60
C GLU A 356 10.52 -48.54 34.49
N ASP A 357 9.97 -47.61 35.27
CA ASP A 357 8.55 -47.22 35.24
C ASP A 357 8.27 -46.12 34.20
N ARG A 358 7.52 -46.49 33.16
CA ARG A 358 7.13 -45.57 32.07
C ARG A 358 6.27 -44.42 32.56
N ARG A 359 5.42 -44.59 33.57
CA ARG A 359 4.52 -43.56 34.08
C ARG A 359 5.30 -42.52 34.87
N MET A 360 6.24 -42.93 35.70
CA MET A 360 7.10 -42.01 36.46
C MET A 360 8.00 -41.22 35.59
N LEU A 361 8.60 -41.84 34.56
CA LEU A 361 9.42 -41.10 33.55
C LEU A 361 8.59 -40.06 32.81
N PHE A 362 7.37 -40.40 32.39
CA PHE A 362 6.50 -39.45 31.71
C PHE A 362 6.18 -38.24 32.59
N ILE A 363 5.82 -38.46 33.88
CA ILE A 363 5.54 -37.35 34.81
C ILE A 363 6.75 -36.44 34.98
N ILE A 364 7.94 -36.99 35.14
CA ILE A 364 9.19 -36.21 35.31
C ILE A 364 9.47 -35.38 34.06
N PHE A 365 9.46 -36.00 32.85
CA PHE A 365 9.70 -35.28 31.62
C PHE A 365 8.63 -34.23 31.33
N SER A 366 7.37 -34.53 31.64
CA SER A 366 6.25 -33.60 31.50
C SER A 366 6.40 -32.39 32.44
N SER A 367 6.81 -32.62 33.70
CA SER A 367 7.04 -31.53 34.65
C SER A 367 8.24 -30.64 34.24
N MET A 368 9.33 -31.26 33.79
CA MET A 368 10.48 -30.51 33.25
C MET A 368 10.10 -29.69 32.02
N LEU A 369 9.32 -30.27 31.10
CA LEU A 369 8.82 -29.60 29.91
C LEU A 369 7.91 -28.44 30.26
N PHE A 370 7.02 -28.66 31.23
CA PHE A 370 6.13 -27.59 31.75
C PHE A 370 6.91 -26.39 32.29
N ILE A 371 7.99 -26.63 33.05
CA ILE A 371 8.87 -25.56 33.58
C ILE A 371 9.51 -24.78 32.42
N VAL A 372 10.00 -25.46 31.39
CA VAL A 372 10.63 -24.83 30.22
C VAL A 372 9.61 -23.98 29.46
N VAL A 373 8.42 -24.51 29.18
CA VAL A 373 7.33 -23.78 28.50
C VAL A 373 6.85 -22.59 29.32
N PHE A 374 6.68 -22.79 30.63
CA PHE A 374 6.24 -21.74 31.53
C PHE A 374 7.28 -20.60 31.63
N SER A 375 8.57 -20.94 31.73
CA SER A 375 9.67 -19.98 31.73
C SER A 375 9.73 -19.18 30.41
N ALA A 376 9.51 -19.83 29.26
CA ALA A 376 9.44 -19.17 27.96
C ALA A 376 8.23 -18.23 27.88
N GLY A 377 7.08 -18.62 28.43
CA GLY A 377 5.87 -17.80 28.51
C GLY A 377 6.06 -16.54 29.36
N ILE A 378 6.64 -16.66 30.56
CA ILE A 378 6.98 -15.51 31.44
C ILE A 378 7.84 -14.50 30.71
N LYS A 379 8.82 -14.99 29.96
CA LYS A 379 9.71 -14.13 29.17
C LYS A 379 8.95 -13.42 28.03
N HIS A 380 8.06 -14.11 27.35
CA HIS A 380 7.28 -13.56 26.26
C HIS A 380 6.36 -12.41 26.72
N TYR A 381 5.77 -12.54 27.90
CA TYR A 381 4.90 -11.51 28.50
C TYR A 381 5.65 -10.42 29.30
N GLY A 382 6.98 -10.42 29.29
CA GLY A 382 7.79 -9.41 29.97
C GLY A 382 7.78 -9.46 31.51
N LEU A 383 7.27 -10.53 32.10
CA LEU A 383 7.13 -10.73 33.55
C LEU A 383 8.41 -11.24 34.20
N SER A 384 9.52 -11.32 33.47
CA SER A 384 10.78 -11.97 33.92
C SER A 384 11.39 -11.36 35.17
N LYS A 385 11.14 -10.07 35.47
CA LYS A 385 11.70 -9.39 36.66
C LYS A 385 11.10 -9.88 37.98
N PHE A 386 9.89 -10.45 37.96
CA PHE A 386 9.17 -10.86 39.18
C PHE A 386 9.23 -12.38 39.43
N PHE A 387 9.51 -13.21 38.44
CA PHE A 387 9.34 -14.66 38.53
C PHE A 387 10.62 -15.49 38.46
N ILE A 388 11.80 -14.87 38.26
CA ILE A 388 13.10 -15.59 38.26
C ILE A 388 13.33 -16.40 39.54
N PRO A 389 12.98 -15.93 40.76
CA PRO A 389 13.17 -16.72 41.99
C PRO A 389 12.31 -17.97 42.06
N VAL A 390 11.12 -17.98 41.43
CA VAL A 390 10.18 -19.10 41.51
C VAL A 390 10.64 -20.28 40.66
N ALA A 391 11.37 -20.06 39.56
CA ALA A 391 11.94 -21.09 38.73
C ALA A 391 13.10 -21.90 39.39
N LEU A 392 13.67 -21.35 40.46
CA LEU A 392 14.78 -22.00 41.23
C LEU A 392 14.23 -22.90 42.34
N VAL A 393 12.99 -22.75 42.78
CA VAL A 393 12.40 -23.51 43.89
C VAL A 393 12.41 -25.04 43.67
N PRO A 394 12.13 -25.60 42.43
CA PRO A 394 12.21 -27.03 42.23
C PRO A 394 13.64 -27.59 42.19
N LEU A 395 14.67 -26.76 42.20
CA LEU A 395 16.09 -27.18 42.21
C LEU A 395 16.62 -27.42 43.62
N VAL A 396 15.88 -26.97 44.64
CA VAL A 396 16.29 -27.02 46.07
C VAL A 396 15.49 -28.07 46.85
N VAL A 397 14.41 -28.63 46.29
CA VAL A 397 13.61 -29.74 46.82
C VAL A 397 13.89 -31.00 46.01
#